data_b7882e1faabbda030941da5f028573e9
#
_entry.id   b7882e1faabbda030941da5f028573e9
#
_cell.length_a   1.000
_cell.length_b   1.000
_cell.length_c   1.000
_cell.angle_alpha   90.00
_cell.angle_beta   90.00
_cell.angle_gamma   90.00
#
_symmetry.space_group_name_H-M   'P 1'
#
loop_
_entity.id
_entity.type
_entity.pdbx_description
1 polymer ?
#
loop_
_entity_poly.entity_id
_entity_poly.type
_entity_poly.pdbx_seq_one_letter_code
_entity_poly.pdbx_strand_id
1 'polypeptide(L)'
;MNMKKMKKTLLAALCALLGTTGVMAQVDVTPIYLENAGFDTYYDYDATATGNVAQEMLPVQGWTNDYTVNYTIVGTYQIGTKKTFNGAKVPATNVDGTTDGGVLALSTGWEESIKLYQEVSLPKGEYSLVTAYYNGGSSATATSLVGWVPNSGTGIASALTSFPAGKWTVDTLDFKLIIKKAGKIQIGMKAAGGGSEGTAKLSLDYVRLFSHNWDGSLLTDAIENAEKLYTDTTANGRDALKAAIDAAVTVRDNADATADEQVAATAALNKAIN
;
A
#
# COMPACT_ATOMS: atom_id res chain seq x y z
N MET A 1 9.25 20.87 7.80
CA MET A 1 9.15 19.48 8.27
C MET A 1 9.86 18.59 7.24
N ASN A 2 10.87 17.84 7.66
CA ASN A 2 11.67 17.02 6.76
C ASN A 2 11.07 15.62 6.65
N MET A 3 10.98 15.12 5.44
CA MET A 3 10.52 13.76 5.12
C MET A 3 11.71 12.80 5.11
N LYS A 4 11.64 11.73 5.88
CA LYS A 4 12.66 10.67 5.90
C LYS A 4 12.19 9.46 5.10
N LYS A 5 13.13 8.84 4.36
CA LYS A 5 12.94 7.55 3.68
C LYS A 5 13.77 6.51 4.41
N MET A 6 13.14 5.49 4.94
CA MET A 6 13.80 4.27 5.38
C MET A 6 13.43 3.12 4.43
N LYS A 7 14.37 2.20 4.25
CA LYS A 7 14.11 0.96 3.49
C LYS A 7 13.83 -0.12 4.52
N LYS A 8 12.61 -0.63 4.58
CA LYS A 8 12.38 -1.95 5.17
C LYS A 8 13.15 -2.94 4.33
N THR A 9 14.09 -3.63 4.94
CA THR A 9 14.68 -4.80 4.29
C THR A 9 13.57 -5.81 4.15
N LEU A 10 13.10 -6.00 2.92
CA LEU A 10 12.02 -6.93 2.60
C LEU A 10 12.49 -8.33 3.00
N LEU A 11 12.13 -8.75 4.19
CA LEU A 11 12.22 -10.16 4.55
C LEU A 11 11.04 -10.84 3.84
N ALA A 12 11.32 -11.39 2.67
CA ALA A 12 10.41 -12.26 1.93
C ALA A 12 10.26 -13.61 2.67
N ALA A 13 9.71 -13.55 3.86
CA ALA A 13 9.48 -14.72 4.68
C ALA A 13 8.12 -14.56 5.36
N LEU A 14 7.08 -14.91 4.69
CA LEU A 14 5.92 -15.63 5.24
C LEU A 14 4.75 -15.72 4.24
N CYS A 15 4.90 -16.50 3.20
CA CYS A 15 3.76 -17.11 2.53
C CYS A 15 4.06 -18.57 2.22
N ALA A 16 4.50 -19.32 3.24
CA ALA A 16 4.51 -20.78 3.19
C ALA A 16 3.37 -21.29 4.08
N LEU A 17 2.12 -21.03 3.72
CA LEU A 17 1.02 -21.88 4.14
C LEU A 17 0.70 -22.82 3.00
N LEU A 18 1.32 -23.99 3.08
CA LEU A 18 1.22 -25.11 2.18
C LEU A 18 -0.17 -25.75 2.23
N GLY A 19 -0.93 -25.52 1.19
CA GLY A 19 -1.98 -26.44 0.77
C GLY A 19 -1.57 -27.02 -0.58
N THR A 20 -1.24 -28.30 -0.62
CA THR A 20 -0.82 -29.04 -1.82
C THR A 20 -1.98 -29.29 -2.77
N THR A 21 -2.25 -28.33 -3.64
CA THR A 21 -2.92 -28.57 -4.93
C THR A 21 -2.47 -27.43 -5.85
N GLY A 22 -1.59 -27.68 -6.80
CA GLY A 22 -1.25 -26.87 -7.98
C GLY A 22 -1.42 -25.35 -7.92
N VAL A 23 -1.07 -24.71 -6.80
CA VAL A 23 -1.17 -23.26 -6.62
C VAL A 23 0.00 -22.64 -7.37
N MET A 24 -0.27 -21.92 -8.44
CA MET A 24 0.70 -21.02 -9.04
C MET A 24 1.23 -20.13 -7.92
N ALA A 25 2.55 -19.99 -7.83
CA ALA A 25 3.16 -19.17 -6.78
C ALA A 25 2.65 -17.73 -6.90
N GLN A 26 2.16 -17.19 -5.80
CA GLN A 26 1.77 -15.78 -5.72
C GLN A 26 3.02 -14.92 -5.82
N VAL A 27 3.00 -13.93 -6.70
CA VAL A 27 4.09 -12.98 -6.92
C VAL A 27 3.69 -11.61 -6.41
N ASP A 28 4.51 -11.01 -5.56
CA ASP A 28 4.28 -9.66 -5.02
C ASP A 28 4.53 -8.62 -6.12
N VAL A 29 3.46 -8.12 -6.72
CA VAL A 29 3.47 -7.08 -7.77
C VAL A 29 3.26 -5.67 -7.21
N THR A 30 3.25 -5.52 -5.90
CA THR A 30 3.12 -4.23 -5.21
C THR A 30 4.08 -3.17 -5.77
N PRO A 31 5.39 -3.45 -5.98
CA PRO A 31 6.34 -2.44 -6.45
C PRO A 31 6.03 -1.89 -7.85
N ILE A 32 5.26 -2.62 -8.65
CA ILE A 32 4.85 -2.16 -9.99
C ILE A 32 3.70 -1.17 -9.91
N TYR A 33 2.77 -1.38 -8.97
CA TYR A 33 1.47 -0.70 -8.96
C TYR A 33 1.26 0.29 -7.84
N LEU A 34 1.95 0.10 -6.69
CA LEU A 34 1.71 0.91 -5.50
C LEU A 34 2.97 1.65 -5.05
N GLU A 35 2.83 2.95 -4.88
CA GLU A 35 3.85 3.79 -4.27
C GLU A 35 3.66 3.80 -2.75
N ASN A 36 4.78 3.77 -2.01
CA ASN A 36 4.79 3.87 -0.54
C ASN A 36 3.76 2.94 0.15
N ALA A 37 3.66 1.71 -0.36
CA ALA A 37 2.69 0.72 0.10
C ALA A 37 3.00 0.19 1.51
N GLY A 38 4.25 0.30 1.99
CA GLY A 38 4.69 0.02 3.35
C GLY A 38 4.72 1.24 4.25
N PHE A 39 4.28 2.42 3.77
CA PHE A 39 4.28 3.69 4.49
C PHE A 39 5.66 4.12 5.03
N ASP A 40 6.74 3.64 4.40
CA ASP A 40 8.13 3.89 4.80
C ASP A 40 8.62 5.30 4.47
N THR A 41 7.85 6.06 3.72
CA THR A 41 8.04 7.49 3.59
C THR A 41 7.11 8.17 4.59
N TYR A 42 7.68 8.72 5.64
CA TYR A 42 6.94 9.32 6.75
C TYR A 42 7.53 10.67 7.17
N TYR A 43 6.74 11.42 7.92
CA TYR A 43 7.18 12.67 8.51
C TYR A 43 7.97 12.44 9.80
N ASP A 44 9.09 13.15 9.94
CA ASP A 44 9.87 13.16 11.18
C ASP A 44 9.17 14.10 12.16
N TYR A 45 8.37 13.54 13.03
CA TYR A 45 7.76 14.28 14.13
C TYR A 45 8.79 14.40 15.25
N ASP A 46 8.85 15.60 15.86
CA ASP A 46 9.66 15.79 17.04
C ASP A 46 9.26 14.77 18.12
N ALA A 47 10.17 13.85 18.42
CA ALA A 47 9.97 12.78 19.39
C ALA A 47 9.75 13.33 20.83
N THR A 48 10.11 14.62 21.06
CA THR A 48 9.90 15.28 22.35
C THR A 48 8.49 15.81 22.54
N ALA A 49 7.67 15.86 21.50
CA ALA A 49 6.27 16.22 21.63
C ALA A 49 5.53 15.14 22.41
N THR A 50 5.49 15.28 23.73
CA THR A 50 4.65 14.51 24.64
C THR A 50 3.19 14.91 24.46
N GLY A 51 2.61 14.61 23.35
CA GLY A 51 1.26 15.02 23.05
C GLY A 51 0.77 14.38 21.78
N ASN A 52 -0.49 14.57 21.49
CA ASN A 52 -1.08 14.17 20.24
C ASN A 52 -0.20 14.67 19.09
N VAL A 53 0.22 13.80 18.22
CA VAL A 53 0.72 14.19 16.92
C VAL A 53 -0.31 15.15 16.34
N ALA A 54 0.15 16.26 15.82
CA ALA A 54 -0.67 17.39 15.44
C ALA A 54 -2.02 17.00 14.87
N GLN A 55 -3.03 17.75 15.21
CA GLN A 55 -4.37 17.69 14.62
C GLN A 55 -4.33 18.12 13.14
N GLU A 56 -3.35 17.64 12.41
CA GLU A 56 -3.10 18.02 11.04
C GLU A 56 -3.24 16.78 10.14
N MET A 57 -3.96 16.99 9.09
CA MET A 57 -4.01 16.03 7.99
C MET A 57 -2.75 16.19 7.16
N LEU A 58 -1.87 15.22 7.27
CA LEU A 58 -0.64 15.20 6.50
C LEU A 58 -0.83 14.36 5.24
N PRO A 59 -0.38 14.85 4.08
CA PRO A 59 -0.44 14.06 2.86
C PRO A 59 0.38 12.79 3.03
N VAL A 60 -0.20 11.66 2.64
CA VAL A 60 0.51 10.36 2.57
C VAL A 60 1.10 10.26 1.17
N GLN A 61 2.43 10.18 1.08
CA GLN A 61 3.10 10.13 -0.20
C GLN A 61 2.58 8.97 -1.06
N GLY A 62 2.27 9.25 -2.32
CA GLY A 62 1.74 8.28 -3.27
C GLY A 62 0.24 7.99 -3.11
N TRP A 63 -0.42 8.51 -2.06
CA TRP A 63 -1.83 8.24 -1.80
C TRP A 63 -2.66 9.50 -1.88
N THR A 64 -3.83 9.38 -2.52
CA THR A 64 -4.84 10.43 -2.56
C THR A 64 -5.78 10.28 -1.38
N ASN A 65 -6.10 11.38 -0.70
CA ASN A 65 -7.01 11.42 0.42
C ASN A 65 -8.40 11.88 -0.02
N ASP A 66 -9.43 11.17 0.42
CA ASP A 66 -10.82 11.57 0.32
C ASP A 66 -11.42 11.46 1.74
N TYR A 67 -11.88 12.57 2.31
CA TYR A 67 -12.33 12.64 3.69
C TYR A 67 -13.41 13.71 3.90
N THR A 68 -14.23 13.50 4.93
CA THR A 68 -15.10 14.54 5.46
C THR A 68 -14.34 15.42 6.44
N VAL A 69 -14.52 16.73 6.32
CA VAL A 69 -13.81 17.75 7.11
C VAL A 69 -14.29 17.70 8.56
N ASN A 70 -13.37 17.93 9.49
CA ASN A 70 -13.47 18.04 10.94
C ASN A 70 -13.17 16.72 11.69
N TYR A 71 -12.17 16.79 12.58
CA TYR A 71 -11.73 15.69 13.47
C TYR A 71 -11.18 14.41 12.79
N THR A 72 -10.98 14.44 11.47
CA THR A 72 -10.29 13.36 10.76
C THR A 72 -8.79 13.66 10.70
N ILE A 73 -7.97 12.72 11.15
CA ILE A 73 -6.53 12.85 11.18
C ILE A 73 -5.91 11.67 10.45
N VAL A 74 -4.96 11.98 9.56
CA VAL A 74 -4.15 10.98 8.86
C VAL A 74 -2.69 11.37 8.90
N GLY A 75 -1.81 10.40 8.98
CA GLY A 75 -0.38 10.66 8.87
C GLY A 75 0.43 9.38 8.92
N THR A 76 1.64 9.48 8.41
CA THR A 76 2.63 8.42 8.50
C THR A 76 3.72 8.81 9.48
N TYR A 77 4.17 7.88 10.29
CA TYR A 77 5.20 8.12 11.32
C TYR A 77 6.09 6.89 11.48
N GLN A 78 7.26 7.08 12.10
CA GLN A 78 8.15 5.96 12.41
C GLN A 78 7.54 5.08 13.51
N ILE A 79 7.48 3.77 13.27
CA ILE A 79 6.99 2.80 14.26
C ILE A 79 7.78 2.90 15.58
N GLY A 80 7.12 2.68 16.69
CA GLY A 80 7.73 2.70 18.02
C GLY A 80 8.05 4.09 18.60
N THR A 81 7.96 5.16 17.81
CA THR A 81 8.27 6.53 18.27
C THR A 81 7.10 7.22 18.99
N LYS A 82 5.88 6.73 18.80
CA LYS A 82 4.67 7.30 19.41
C LYS A 82 3.92 6.23 20.21
N LYS A 83 3.22 6.66 21.25
CA LYS A 83 2.34 5.80 22.04
C LYS A 83 0.86 6.00 21.68
N THR A 84 0.53 7.16 21.16
CA THR A 84 -0.83 7.51 20.75
C THR A 84 -0.81 8.40 19.53
N PHE A 85 -1.86 8.29 18.72
CA PHE A 85 -2.15 9.15 17.59
C PHE A 85 -3.61 9.62 17.73
N ASN A 86 -3.83 10.91 17.99
CA ASN A 86 -5.16 11.45 18.27
C ASN A 86 -5.95 10.60 19.29
N GLY A 87 -5.33 10.25 20.42
CA GLY A 87 -5.93 9.39 21.44
C GLY A 87 -6.08 7.91 21.07
N ALA A 88 -5.76 7.51 19.85
CA ALA A 88 -5.67 6.11 19.44
C ALA A 88 -4.39 5.47 19.98
N LYS A 89 -4.46 4.24 20.45
CA LYS A 89 -3.26 3.44 20.70
C LYS A 89 -2.60 3.14 19.36
N VAL A 90 -1.29 3.34 19.28
CA VAL A 90 -0.49 3.00 18.12
C VAL A 90 0.38 1.78 18.41
N PRO A 91 0.69 0.96 17.40
CA PRO A 91 1.52 -0.21 17.60
C PRO A 91 2.95 0.17 18.01
N ALA A 92 3.56 -0.62 18.87
CA ALA A 92 4.97 -0.48 19.25
C ALA A 92 5.92 -1.12 18.24
N THR A 93 5.43 -2.08 17.48
CA THR A 93 6.17 -2.83 16.47
C THR A 93 5.31 -2.98 15.20
N ASN A 94 5.96 -3.24 14.09
CA ASN A 94 5.33 -3.72 12.86
C ASN A 94 4.63 -5.06 13.10
N VAL A 95 3.89 -5.52 12.11
CA VAL A 95 3.20 -6.83 12.17
C VAL A 95 4.18 -8.00 12.31
N ASP A 96 5.40 -7.86 11.82
CA ASP A 96 6.48 -8.85 11.92
C ASP A 96 7.28 -8.75 13.24
N GLY A 97 6.93 -7.82 14.12
CA GLY A 97 7.58 -7.59 15.41
C GLY A 97 8.80 -6.68 15.36
N THR A 98 9.17 -6.14 14.20
CA THR A 98 10.28 -5.18 14.07
C THR A 98 9.86 -3.78 14.49
N THR A 99 10.85 -2.90 14.71
CA THR A 99 10.64 -1.48 15.03
C THR A 99 11.12 -0.57 13.90
N ASP A 100 11.37 -1.13 12.73
CA ASP A 100 11.87 -0.43 11.56
C ASP A 100 10.71 0.09 10.69
N GLY A 101 10.95 1.18 9.98
CA GLY A 101 10.04 1.69 8.95
C GLY A 101 8.90 2.55 9.48
N GLY A 102 7.97 2.82 8.60
CA GLY A 102 6.82 3.66 8.83
C GLY A 102 5.55 2.89 9.10
N VAL A 103 4.57 3.60 9.60
CA VAL A 103 3.20 3.12 9.77
C VAL A 103 2.23 4.25 9.45
N LEU A 104 1.14 3.94 8.77
CA LEU A 104 0.03 4.86 8.58
C LEU A 104 -0.86 4.84 9.80
N ALA A 105 -1.31 6.01 10.28
CA ALA A 105 -2.37 6.13 11.25
C ALA A 105 -3.55 6.93 10.69
N LEU A 106 -4.73 6.42 10.95
CA LEU A 106 -6.02 7.01 10.60
C LEU A 106 -6.86 7.15 11.86
N SER A 107 -7.46 8.32 12.06
CA SER A 107 -8.42 8.55 13.12
C SER A 107 -9.54 9.44 12.62
N THR A 108 -10.79 9.03 12.83
CA THR A 108 -11.98 9.82 12.49
C THR A 108 -12.75 10.22 13.73
N GLY A 109 -13.43 11.35 13.66
CA GLY A 109 -14.49 11.74 14.59
C GLY A 109 -15.81 11.03 14.29
N TRP A 110 -16.89 11.57 14.84
CA TRP A 110 -18.25 11.02 14.69
C TRP A 110 -18.79 11.19 13.27
N GLU A 111 -19.42 10.14 12.74
CA GLU A 111 -20.03 10.13 11.41
C GLU A 111 -19.09 10.45 10.25
N GLU A 112 -17.79 10.52 10.54
CA GLU A 112 -16.80 10.90 9.56
C GLU A 112 -16.18 9.68 8.87
N SER A 113 -15.63 9.93 7.71
CA SER A 113 -14.95 8.91 6.93
C SER A 113 -13.65 9.45 6.36
N ILE A 114 -12.70 8.56 6.21
CA ILE A 114 -11.47 8.80 5.47
C ILE A 114 -11.21 7.62 4.54
N LYS A 115 -10.75 7.95 3.34
CA LYS A 115 -10.31 6.97 2.35
C LYS A 115 -9.01 7.44 1.75
N LEU A 116 -8.08 6.51 1.67
CA LEU A 116 -6.83 6.66 0.95
C LEU A 116 -6.86 5.72 -0.25
N TYR A 117 -6.43 6.20 -1.41
CA TYR A 117 -6.42 5.36 -2.59
C TYR A 117 -5.28 5.69 -3.54
N GLN A 118 -4.91 4.71 -4.34
CA GLN A 118 -4.11 4.87 -5.54
C GLN A 118 -4.89 4.37 -6.75
N GLU A 119 -4.80 5.11 -7.85
CA GLU A 119 -5.41 4.69 -9.11
C GLU A 119 -4.43 3.79 -9.85
N VAL A 120 -4.88 2.59 -10.18
CA VAL A 120 -4.08 1.60 -10.87
C VAL A 120 -4.88 0.94 -11.99
N SER A 121 -4.18 0.44 -13.00
CA SER A 121 -4.78 -0.33 -14.09
C SER A 121 -4.17 -1.72 -14.10
N LEU A 122 -4.96 -2.71 -13.66
CA LEU A 122 -4.50 -4.08 -13.56
C LEU A 122 -4.82 -4.86 -14.82
N PRO A 123 -3.90 -5.71 -15.32
CA PRO A 123 -4.18 -6.69 -16.35
C PRO A 123 -5.31 -7.66 -15.95
N LYS A 124 -5.80 -8.41 -16.92
CA LYS A 124 -6.59 -9.59 -16.64
C LYS A 124 -5.81 -10.55 -15.76
N GLY A 125 -6.43 -11.09 -14.70
CA GLY A 125 -5.75 -12.01 -13.79
C GLY A 125 -6.50 -12.23 -12.49
N GLU A 126 -5.92 -13.05 -11.64
CA GLU A 126 -6.34 -13.28 -10.27
C GLU A 126 -5.34 -12.62 -9.32
N TYR A 127 -5.86 -11.97 -8.29
CA TYR A 127 -5.09 -11.13 -7.38
C TYR A 127 -5.51 -11.32 -5.93
N SER A 128 -4.56 -11.08 -5.03
CA SER A 128 -4.85 -10.91 -3.60
C SER A 128 -4.35 -9.54 -3.16
N LEU A 129 -5.22 -8.76 -2.52
CA LEU A 129 -4.85 -7.55 -1.81
C LEU A 129 -4.73 -7.85 -0.33
N VAL A 130 -3.53 -7.73 0.22
CA VAL A 130 -3.20 -8.08 1.61
C VAL A 130 -2.89 -6.83 2.39
N THR A 131 -3.54 -6.65 3.54
CA THR A 131 -3.37 -5.46 4.38
C THR A 131 -3.19 -5.84 5.83
N ALA A 132 -2.19 -5.26 6.48
CA ALA A 132 -1.95 -5.42 7.91
C ALA A 132 -2.53 -4.22 8.68
N TYR A 133 -3.47 -4.50 9.57
CA TYR A 133 -4.19 -3.51 10.39
C TYR A 133 -3.90 -3.68 11.87
N TYR A 134 -3.87 -2.56 12.57
CA TYR A 134 -3.86 -2.49 14.02
C TYR A 134 -5.03 -1.63 14.51
N ASN A 135 -5.93 -2.23 15.29
CA ASN A 135 -7.05 -1.49 15.88
C ASN A 135 -6.59 -0.70 17.09
N GLY A 136 -6.56 0.62 16.97
CA GLY A 136 -6.14 1.55 18.01
C GLY A 136 -7.21 1.88 19.06
N GLY A 137 -8.33 1.15 19.10
CA GLY A 137 -9.46 1.39 19.97
C GLY A 137 -10.64 2.05 19.28
N SER A 138 -10.95 1.59 18.06
CA SER A 138 -12.19 1.98 17.35
C SER A 138 -13.41 1.57 18.14
N SER A 139 -14.48 2.35 18.02
CA SER A 139 -15.80 2.00 18.56
C SER A 139 -16.40 0.79 17.84
N ALA A 140 -17.35 0.12 18.47
CA ALA A 140 -18.01 -1.06 17.89
C ALA A 140 -18.78 -0.75 16.58
N THR A 141 -19.13 0.50 16.36
CA THR A 141 -19.85 0.96 15.15
C THR A 141 -18.90 1.39 14.03
N ALA A 142 -17.59 1.45 14.26
CA ALA A 142 -16.62 1.79 13.25
C ALA A 142 -16.46 0.66 12.25
N THR A 143 -16.33 1.03 10.98
CA THR A 143 -16.07 0.11 9.87
C THR A 143 -14.78 0.48 9.16
N SER A 144 -14.02 -0.51 8.77
CA SER A 144 -12.83 -0.34 7.94
C SER A 144 -13.05 -1.00 6.58
N LEU A 145 -12.45 -0.42 5.55
CA LEU A 145 -12.58 -0.87 4.18
C LEU A 145 -11.19 -1.04 3.58
N VAL A 146 -10.97 -2.19 2.98
CA VAL A 146 -9.87 -2.40 2.04
C VAL A 146 -10.42 -3.01 0.78
N GLY A 147 -10.01 -2.52 -0.38
CA GLY A 147 -10.52 -3.11 -1.58
C GLY A 147 -9.98 -2.56 -2.89
N TRP A 148 -10.31 -3.29 -3.93
CA TRP A 148 -10.27 -2.85 -5.31
C TRP A 148 -11.63 -2.26 -5.67
N VAL A 149 -11.65 -0.99 -6.06
CA VAL A 149 -12.85 -0.28 -6.48
C VAL A 149 -12.71 0.09 -7.96
N PRO A 150 -13.38 -0.62 -8.89
CA PRO A 150 -13.32 -0.28 -10.30
C PRO A 150 -14.09 1.02 -10.59
N ASN A 151 -13.68 1.71 -11.67
CA ASN A 151 -14.26 3.00 -12.06
C ASN A 151 -15.73 2.90 -12.49
N SER A 152 -16.25 1.70 -12.75
CA SER A 152 -17.65 1.46 -13.13
C SER A 152 -18.20 0.23 -12.44
N GLY A 153 -19.28 0.40 -11.73
CA GLY A 153 -20.01 -0.68 -11.08
C GLY A 153 -19.61 -0.94 -9.62
N THR A 154 -20.06 -2.05 -9.08
CA THR A 154 -19.80 -2.48 -7.71
C THR A 154 -18.35 -2.84 -7.53
N GLY A 155 -17.68 -2.21 -6.57
CA GLY A 155 -16.32 -2.56 -6.18
C GLY A 155 -16.28 -3.89 -5.43
N ILE A 156 -15.11 -4.53 -5.47
CA ILE A 156 -14.80 -5.64 -4.57
C ILE A 156 -14.14 -5.01 -3.35
N ALA A 157 -14.65 -5.27 -2.18
CA ALA A 157 -14.14 -4.71 -0.93
C ALA A 157 -14.30 -5.69 0.23
N SER A 158 -13.35 -5.65 1.15
CA SER A 158 -13.44 -6.28 2.45
C SER A 158 -13.82 -5.25 3.50
N ALA A 159 -14.85 -5.51 4.29
CA ALA A 159 -15.26 -4.68 5.40
C ALA A 159 -14.78 -5.31 6.72
N LEU A 160 -13.88 -4.65 7.41
CA LEU A 160 -13.40 -5.05 8.72
C LEU A 160 -14.24 -4.35 9.79
N THR A 161 -15.24 -5.05 10.32
CA THR A 161 -16.16 -4.50 11.34
C THR A 161 -15.77 -4.87 12.75
N SER A 162 -14.97 -5.91 12.94
CA SER A 162 -14.52 -6.34 14.27
C SER A 162 -13.19 -7.06 14.20
N PHE A 163 -12.17 -6.44 14.69
CA PHE A 163 -10.87 -7.05 14.93
C PHE A 163 -10.35 -6.65 16.30
N PRO A 164 -9.56 -7.50 16.97
CA PRO A 164 -9.16 -7.27 18.35
C PRO A 164 -8.43 -5.94 18.53
N ALA A 165 -8.84 -5.14 19.49
CA ALA A 165 -8.12 -3.91 19.85
C ALA A 165 -6.71 -4.21 20.37
N GLY A 166 -5.74 -3.41 19.95
CA GLY A 166 -4.35 -3.52 20.39
C GLY A 166 -3.59 -4.72 19.80
N LYS A 167 -4.04 -5.26 18.69
CA LYS A 167 -3.38 -6.36 17.98
C LYS A 167 -3.34 -6.09 16.47
N TRP A 168 -2.30 -6.62 15.83
CA TRP A 168 -2.24 -6.71 14.38
C TRP A 168 -3.18 -7.80 13.86
N THR A 169 -3.82 -7.48 12.76
CA THR A 169 -4.61 -8.42 11.95
C THR A 169 -4.18 -8.27 10.51
N VAL A 170 -3.95 -9.38 9.84
CA VAL A 170 -3.69 -9.41 8.40
C VAL A 170 -4.95 -9.89 7.71
N ASP A 171 -5.45 -9.10 6.77
CA ASP A 171 -6.62 -9.43 5.97
C ASP A 171 -6.22 -9.60 4.50
N THR A 172 -6.92 -10.51 3.81
CA THR A 172 -6.68 -10.82 2.40
C THR A 172 -7.99 -10.73 1.64
N LEU A 173 -7.99 -9.94 0.57
CA LEU A 173 -9.08 -9.82 -0.37
C LEU A 173 -8.66 -10.42 -1.72
N ASP A 174 -9.21 -11.57 -2.05
CA ASP A 174 -9.02 -12.19 -3.36
C ASP A 174 -10.02 -11.66 -4.38
N PHE A 175 -9.54 -11.35 -5.59
CA PHE A 175 -10.40 -10.90 -6.68
C PHE A 175 -9.88 -11.33 -8.04
N LYS A 176 -10.79 -11.38 -9.03
CA LYS A 176 -10.48 -11.78 -10.40
C LYS A 176 -10.92 -10.72 -11.39
N LEU A 177 -10.02 -10.38 -12.30
CA LEU A 177 -10.30 -9.51 -13.43
C LEU A 177 -10.30 -10.32 -14.72
N ILE A 178 -11.42 -10.35 -15.44
CA ILE A 178 -11.55 -11.06 -16.72
C ILE A 178 -11.08 -10.23 -17.92
N ILE A 179 -10.91 -8.91 -17.72
CA ILE A 179 -10.34 -7.97 -18.69
C ILE A 179 -9.43 -7.00 -17.94
N LYS A 180 -8.56 -6.30 -18.66
CA LYS A 180 -7.80 -5.17 -18.10
C LYS A 180 -8.78 -4.15 -17.52
N LYS A 181 -8.57 -3.74 -16.28
CA LYS A 181 -9.48 -2.85 -15.58
C LYS A 181 -8.74 -1.76 -14.81
N ALA A 182 -9.08 -0.51 -15.10
CA ALA A 182 -8.66 0.62 -14.27
C ALA A 182 -9.57 0.75 -13.06
N GLY A 183 -9.01 1.14 -11.93
CA GLY A 183 -9.74 1.37 -10.70
C GLY A 183 -8.86 1.91 -9.60
N LYS A 184 -9.38 1.87 -8.38
CA LYS A 184 -8.69 2.38 -7.19
C LYS A 184 -8.40 1.23 -6.23
N ILE A 185 -7.15 1.08 -5.82
CA ILE A 185 -6.86 0.34 -4.60
C ILE A 185 -7.10 1.29 -3.44
N GLN A 186 -8.10 0.97 -2.63
CA GLN A 186 -8.63 1.85 -1.61
C GLN A 186 -8.53 1.22 -0.23
N ILE A 187 -8.06 2.01 0.73
CA ILE A 187 -8.12 1.72 2.16
C ILE A 187 -8.85 2.86 2.86
N GLY A 188 -9.57 2.54 3.91
CA GLY A 188 -10.32 3.57 4.62
C GLY A 188 -11.03 3.06 5.85
N MET A 189 -11.68 4.02 6.50
CA MET A 189 -12.50 3.76 7.66
C MET A 189 -13.64 4.78 7.74
N LYS A 190 -14.69 4.36 8.40
CA LYS A 190 -15.82 5.22 8.74
C LYS A 190 -16.21 4.97 10.19
N ALA A 191 -16.40 6.05 10.95
CA ALA A 191 -17.13 6.00 12.19
C ALA A 191 -18.63 6.14 11.87
N ALA A 192 -19.45 5.19 12.28
CA ALA A 192 -20.88 5.33 12.19
C ALA A 192 -21.38 5.98 13.47
N GLY A 193 -22.04 7.12 13.38
CA GLY A 193 -22.57 7.84 14.51
C GLY A 193 -24.01 7.47 14.85
N GLY A 194 -24.30 7.56 16.07
CA GLY A 194 -25.60 7.42 16.72
C GLY A 194 -25.39 7.71 18.19
N GLY A 195 -24.99 8.93 18.54
CA GLY A 195 -24.65 9.27 19.92
C GLY A 195 -23.14 9.56 20.11
N SER A 196 -22.77 9.95 21.27
CA SER A 196 -21.56 10.66 21.63
C SER A 196 -20.19 9.99 21.39
N GLU A 197 -20.03 8.84 20.72
CA GLU A 197 -18.78 8.10 20.80
C GLU A 197 -18.32 7.29 19.56
N GLY A 198 -18.84 7.55 18.39
CA GLY A 198 -18.40 6.83 17.19
C GLY A 198 -17.07 7.32 16.65
N THR A 199 -15.94 6.73 17.05
CA THR A 199 -14.64 7.02 16.47
C THR A 199 -14.05 5.79 15.80
N ALA A 200 -13.35 5.96 14.69
CA ALA A 200 -12.57 4.92 14.05
C ALA A 200 -11.08 5.25 14.20
N LYS A 201 -10.30 4.29 14.67
CA LYS A 201 -8.88 4.44 14.98
C LYS A 201 -8.11 3.23 14.48
N LEU A 202 -7.28 3.45 13.46
CA LEU A 202 -6.60 2.38 12.75
C LEU A 202 -5.15 2.75 12.47
N SER A 203 -4.26 1.79 12.55
CA SER A 203 -2.93 1.89 11.95
C SER A 203 -2.74 0.78 10.92
N LEU A 204 -1.94 1.06 9.88
CA LEU A 204 -1.62 0.12 8.82
C LEU A 204 -0.11 0.04 8.64
N ASP A 205 0.40 -1.18 8.57
CA ASP A 205 1.81 -1.43 8.31
C ASP A 205 2.09 -1.46 6.81
N TYR A 206 1.21 -2.13 6.05
CA TYR A 206 1.35 -2.22 4.60
C TYR A 206 0.02 -2.51 3.90
N VAL A 207 0.02 -2.23 2.60
CA VAL A 207 -0.92 -2.75 1.61
C VAL A 207 -0.11 -3.44 0.52
N ARG A 208 -0.34 -4.72 0.26
CA ARG A 208 0.38 -5.50 -0.76
C ARG A 208 -0.57 -6.08 -1.79
N LEU A 209 -0.14 -6.08 -3.03
CA LEU A 209 -0.86 -6.66 -4.16
C LEU A 209 -0.07 -7.86 -4.70
N PHE A 210 -0.69 -9.03 -4.71
CA PHE A 210 -0.12 -10.24 -5.26
C PHE A 210 -0.85 -10.63 -6.55
N SER A 211 -0.11 -11.08 -7.56
CA SER A 211 -0.63 -11.73 -8.76
C SER A 211 -0.52 -13.25 -8.63
N HIS A 212 -1.58 -13.97 -9.01
CA HIS A 212 -1.58 -15.42 -9.06
C HIS A 212 -1.24 -15.95 -10.48
N ASN A 213 -1.14 -15.07 -11.46
CA ASN A 213 -0.94 -15.40 -12.86
C ASN A 213 0.24 -14.64 -13.47
N TRP A 214 1.33 -14.50 -12.74
CA TRP A 214 2.53 -13.83 -13.24
C TRP A 214 3.18 -14.67 -14.34
N ASP A 215 3.42 -14.07 -15.51
CA ASP A 215 4.02 -14.70 -16.68
C ASP A 215 5.20 -13.91 -17.28
N GLY A 216 5.60 -12.81 -16.62
CA GLY A 216 6.68 -11.95 -17.09
C GLY A 216 6.32 -11.01 -18.24
N SER A 217 5.11 -11.09 -18.80
CA SER A 217 4.70 -10.24 -19.95
C SER A 217 4.78 -8.75 -19.63
N LEU A 218 4.51 -8.35 -18.39
CA LEU A 218 4.59 -6.95 -17.95
C LEU A 218 6.01 -6.37 -18.07
N LEU A 219 7.05 -7.17 -17.90
CA LEU A 219 8.43 -6.74 -18.12
C LEU A 219 8.68 -6.45 -19.59
N THR A 220 8.19 -7.33 -20.47
CA THR A 220 8.29 -7.13 -21.94
C THR A 220 7.55 -5.88 -22.38
N ASP A 221 6.31 -5.70 -21.94
CA ASP A 221 5.49 -4.52 -22.24
C ASP A 221 6.16 -3.21 -21.77
N ALA A 222 6.75 -3.25 -20.57
CA ALA A 222 7.46 -2.10 -20.00
C ALA A 222 8.71 -1.74 -20.81
N ILE A 223 9.48 -2.73 -21.25
CA ILE A 223 10.65 -2.53 -22.12
C ILE A 223 10.21 -1.90 -23.45
N GLU A 224 9.22 -2.43 -24.13
CA GLU A 224 8.73 -1.91 -25.40
C GLU A 224 8.25 -0.45 -25.26
N ASN A 225 7.55 -0.12 -24.19
CA ASN A 225 7.10 1.25 -23.91
C ASN A 225 8.27 2.19 -23.66
N ALA A 226 9.28 1.75 -22.90
CA ALA A 226 10.47 2.53 -22.61
C ALA A 226 11.32 2.78 -23.85
N GLU A 227 11.48 1.78 -24.72
CA GLU A 227 12.21 1.90 -26.00
C GLU A 227 11.54 2.90 -26.93
N LYS A 228 10.21 2.90 -27.04
CA LYS A 228 9.47 3.92 -27.80
C LYS A 228 9.75 5.32 -27.25
N LEU A 229 9.63 5.49 -25.94
CA LEU A 229 9.89 6.77 -25.29
C LEU A 229 11.35 7.21 -25.50
N TYR A 230 12.30 6.30 -25.42
CA TYR A 230 13.72 6.57 -25.66
C TYR A 230 14.00 7.08 -27.08
N THR A 231 13.30 6.56 -28.09
CA THR A 231 13.44 7.03 -29.49
C THR A 231 12.85 8.43 -29.70
N ASP A 232 11.77 8.75 -28.97
CA ASP A 232 11.05 10.01 -29.14
C ASP A 232 11.62 11.16 -28.29
N THR A 233 12.51 10.85 -27.33
CA THR A 233 13.00 11.83 -26.36
C THR A 233 14.42 12.30 -26.69
N THR A 234 14.58 13.62 -26.79
CA THR A 234 15.89 14.29 -26.90
C THR A 234 16.34 14.92 -25.57
N ALA A 235 15.60 14.68 -24.49
CA ALA A 235 15.67 15.40 -23.23
C ALA A 235 16.74 14.87 -22.25
N ASN A 236 17.04 15.69 -21.22
CA ASN A 236 17.82 15.29 -20.06
C ASN A 236 17.21 14.04 -19.40
N GLY A 237 18.05 13.06 -19.06
CA GLY A 237 17.59 11.78 -18.51
C GLY A 237 17.63 10.60 -19.46
N ARG A 238 17.94 10.85 -20.75
CA ARG A 238 18.02 9.80 -21.76
C ARG A 238 19.00 8.68 -21.41
N ASP A 239 20.15 9.03 -20.83
CA ASP A 239 21.16 8.05 -20.42
C ASP A 239 20.68 7.18 -19.26
N ALA A 240 19.96 7.77 -18.31
CA ALA A 240 19.38 7.04 -17.19
C ALA A 240 18.27 6.08 -17.68
N LEU A 241 17.42 6.53 -18.60
CA LEU A 241 16.40 5.68 -19.22
C LEU A 241 17.04 4.53 -20.01
N LYS A 242 18.11 4.81 -20.79
CA LYS A 242 18.85 3.77 -21.53
C LYS A 242 19.42 2.72 -20.58
N ALA A 243 20.05 3.15 -19.49
CA ALA A 243 20.61 2.23 -18.51
C ALA A 243 19.51 1.36 -17.86
N ALA A 244 18.34 1.93 -17.58
CA ALA A 244 17.21 1.19 -17.06
C ALA A 244 16.65 0.16 -18.06
N ILE A 245 16.56 0.52 -19.35
CA ILE A 245 16.17 -0.40 -20.43
C ILE A 245 17.17 -1.56 -20.51
N ASP A 246 18.48 -1.29 -20.56
CA ASP A 246 19.50 -2.32 -20.69
C ASP A 246 19.49 -3.30 -19.50
N ALA A 247 19.29 -2.77 -18.29
CA ALA A 247 19.14 -3.60 -17.10
C ALA A 247 17.88 -4.49 -17.17
N ALA A 248 16.76 -3.95 -17.61
CA ALA A 248 15.50 -4.68 -17.75
C ALA A 248 15.59 -5.77 -18.83
N VAL A 249 16.22 -5.48 -19.99
CA VAL A 249 16.50 -6.46 -21.05
C VAL A 249 17.37 -7.60 -20.53
N THR A 250 18.39 -7.30 -19.72
CA THR A 250 19.25 -8.32 -19.12
C THR A 250 18.45 -9.30 -18.25
N VAL A 251 17.50 -8.79 -17.46
CA VAL A 251 16.63 -9.65 -16.64
C VAL A 251 15.66 -10.44 -17.50
N ARG A 252 15.04 -9.82 -18.52
CA ARG A 252 14.12 -10.51 -19.44
C ARG A 252 14.78 -11.68 -20.17
N ASP A 253 16.02 -11.46 -20.65
CA ASP A 253 16.76 -12.43 -21.46
C ASP A 253 17.46 -13.51 -20.62
N ASN A 254 17.47 -13.37 -19.30
CA ASN A 254 17.97 -14.37 -18.38
C ASN A 254 16.89 -15.43 -18.10
N ALA A 255 17.09 -16.64 -18.63
CA ALA A 255 16.16 -17.77 -18.46
C ALA A 255 15.99 -18.21 -16.99
N ASP A 256 16.96 -17.88 -16.13
CA ASP A 256 16.94 -18.22 -14.71
C ASP A 256 16.41 -17.05 -13.84
N ALA A 257 15.96 -15.95 -14.46
CA ALA A 257 15.42 -14.82 -13.70
C ALA A 257 14.16 -15.19 -12.93
N THR A 258 14.17 -14.92 -11.66
CA THR A 258 13.02 -15.15 -10.78
C THR A 258 11.90 -14.14 -11.07
N ALA A 259 10.67 -14.47 -10.66
CA ALA A 259 9.54 -13.54 -10.77
C ALA A 259 9.81 -12.23 -10.01
N ASP A 260 10.44 -12.29 -8.84
CA ASP A 260 10.78 -11.10 -8.05
C ASP A 260 11.79 -10.20 -8.76
N GLU A 261 12.78 -10.75 -9.45
CA GLU A 261 13.73 -9.99 -10.27
C GLU A 261 13.03 -9.31 -11.45
N GLN A 262 12.11 -10.00 -12.10
CA GLN A 262 11.31 -9.46 -13.19
C GLN A 262 10.39 -8.32 -12.70
N VAL A 263 9.75 -8.48 -11.55
CA VAL A 263 8.94 -7.43 -10.90
C VAL A 263 9.81 -6.22 -10.56
N ALA A 264 10.97 -6.44 -9.94
CA ALA A 264 11.88 -5.36 -9.57
C ALA A 264 12.37 -4.59 -10.81
N ALA A 265 12.71 -5.28 -11.89
CA ALA A 265 13.12 -4.67 -13.17
C ALA A 265 11.98 -3.86 -13.80
N THR A 266 10.75 -4.40 -13.80
CA THR A 266 9.55 -3.70 -14.29
C THR A 266 9.30 -2.42 -13.50
N ALA A 267 9.35 -2.50 -12.17
CA ALA A 267 9.13 -1.34 -11.30
C ALA A 267 10.22 -0.27 -11.49
N ALA A 268 11.49 -0.68 -11.58
CA ALA A 268 12.60 0.23 -11.83
C ALA A 268 12.47 0.95 -13.18
N LEU A 269 12.08 0.22 -14.21
CA LEU A 269 11.87 0.79 -15.56
C LEU A 269 10.69 1.77 -15.58
N ASN A 270 9.56 1.42 -14.99
CA ASN A 270 8.40 2.32 -14.85
C ASN A 270 8.77 3.62 -14.12
N LYS A 271 9.62 3.52 -13.09
CA LYS A 271 10.12 4.71 -12.38
C LYS A 271 11.05 5.58 -13.23
N ALA A 272 11.80 5.00 -14.14
CA ALA A 272 12.69 5.74 -15.03
C ALA A 272 11.94 6.44 -16.17
N ILE A 273 10.73 5.98 -16.50
CA ILE A 273 9.83 6.57 -17.49
C ILE A 273 9.10 7.81 -16.95
N ASN A 274 8.78 7.86 -15.66
CA ASN A 274 8.04 8.94 -14.98
C ASN A 274 8.98 10.01 -14.42
#